data_f96e17c8def55ece18a1f2e525e6ea1d
#
_entry.id   f96e17c8def55ece18a1f2e525e6ea1d
#
_cell.length_a   1.000
_cell.length_b   1.000
_cell.length_c   1.000
_cell.angle_alpha   90.00
_cell.angle_beta   90.00
_cell.angle_gamma   90.00
#
_symmetry.space_group_name_H-M   'P 1'
#
loop_
_entity.id
_entity.type
_entity.pdbx_description
1 polymer ?
#
loop_
_entity_poly.entity_id
_entity_poly.type
_entity_poly.pdbx_seq_one_letter_code
_entity_poly.pdbx_strand_id
1 'polypeptide(L)'
;FQALVGNGLTAKWNGQVLYGGNAGCIAQATTIPEKVQQQAEMLAKAGKTPLFFARDNQLLGIIAVADVLKEESPEAIRQLQSMGIQVVMLTGDNEQTARAIGKQAGVDHVIAGVLPDGKEAVIRKLSALGKVAMVGDGINDAPALTRADIGIAIGAGTDVAIDAADVVLMKSRLTDVPAAIRLSRAALRNIHENLFWAFIYN
;
A
#
# COMPACT_ATOMS: atom_id res chain seq x y z
N PHE A 1 24.32 2.22 -12.50
CA PHE A 1 23.63 1.60 -11.36
C PHE A 1 22.66 0.54 -11.85
N GLN A 2 22.37 -0.42 -10.99
CA GLN A 2 21.41 -1.49 -11.27
C GLN A 2 20.45 -1.60 -10.09
N ALA A 3 19.16 -1.55 -10.39
CA ALA A 3 18.12 -1.79 -9.39
C ALA A 3 17.93 -3.29 -9.17
N LEU A 4 17.84 -3.69 -7.90
CA LEU A 4 17.50 -5.04 -7.47
C LEU A 4 16.06 -5.00 -6.96
N VAL A 5 15.13 -5.46 -7.80
CA VAL A 5 13.68 -5.37 -7.52
C VAL A 5 13.36 -5.93 -6.12
N GLY A 6 12.72 -5.11 -5.28
CA GLY A 6 12.33 -5.47 -3.92
C GLY A 6 13.46 -5.52 -2.88
N ASN A 7 14.73 -5.35 -3.28
CA ASN A 7 15.87 -5.50 -2.37
C ASN A 7 16.71 -4.23 -2.20
N GLY A 8 16.88 -3.46 -3.28
CA GLY A 8 17.71 -2.26 -3.24
C GLY A 8 18.35 -1.92 -4.58
N LEU A 9 19.51 -1.31 -4.53
CA LEU A 9 20.27 -0.91 -5.71
C LEU A 9 21.77 -1.11 -5.50
N THR A 10 22.49 -1.32 -6.61
CA THR A 10 23.95 -1.32 -6.67
C THR A 10 24.45 -0.30 -7.67
N ALA A 11 25.61 0.30 -7.40
CA ALA A 11 26.28 1.22 -8.31
C ALA A 11 27.78 1.03 -8.25
N LYS A 12 28.47 1.30 -9.38
CA LYS A 12 29.93 1.38 -9.41
C LYS A 12 30.35 2.84 -9.54
N TRP A 13 31.22 3.29 -8.65
CA TRP A 13 31.77 4.65 -8.66
C TRP A 13 33.25 4.63 -8.26
N ASN A 14 34.11 5.19 -9.10
CA ASN A 14 35.57 5.21 -8.90
C ASN A 14 36.19 3.84 -8.55
N GLY A 15 35.73 2.78 -9.23
CA GLY A 15 36.22 1.42 -9.01
C GLY A 15 35.65 0.71 -7.78
N GLN A 16 34.86 1.40 -6.94
CA GLN A 16 34.21 0.85 -5.75
C GLN A 16 32.76 0.48 -6.06
N VAL A 17 32.24 -0.53 -5.35
CA VAL A 17 30.84 -0.95 -5.47
C VAL A 17 30.06 -0.37 -4.30
N LEU A 18 29.00 0.36 -4.62
CA LEU A 18 28.06 0.94 -3.65
C LEU A 18 26.80 0.09 -3.59
N TYR A 19 26.31 -0.15 -2.40
CA TYR A 19 25.06 -0.87 -2.14
C TYR A 19 24.12 0.01 -1.33
N GLY A 20 22.83 0.02 -1.68
CA GLY A 20 21.79 0.68 -0.91
C GLY A 20 20.52 -0.16 -0.93
N GLY A 21 19.93 -0.43 0.24
CA GLY A 21 18.72 -1.24 0.28
C GLY A 21 18.35 -1.74 1.68
N ASN A 22 17.53 -2.79 1.70
CA ASN A 22 17.12 -3.44 2.96
C ASN A 22 18.28 -4.23 3.60
N ALA A 23 18.07 -4.68 4.84
CA ALA A 23 19.09 -5.47 5.57
C ALA A 23 19.52 -6.73 4.82
N GLY A 24 18.59 -7.42 4.12
CA GLY A 24 18.88 -8.63 3.35
C GLY A 24 19.80 -8.37 2.15
N CYS A 25 19.62 -7.22 1.47
CA CYS A 25 20.50 -6.79 0.40
C CYS A 25 21.93 -6.54 0.90
N ILE A 26 22.06 -5.80 2.00
CA ILE A 26 23.36 -5.43 2.56
C ILE A 26 24.10 -6.61 3.20
N ALA A 27 23.36 -7.56 3.81
CA ALA A 27 23.95 -8.76 4.39
C ALA A 27 24.68 -9.66 3.36
N GLN A 28 24.36 -9.52 2.07
CA GLN A 28 25.09 -10.20 0.99
C GLN A 28 26.47 -9.56 0.70
N ALA A 29 26.62 -8.28 1.00
CA ALA A 29 27.84 -7.51 0.74
C ALA A 29 28.73 -7.36 1.98
N THR A 30 28.14 -7.17 3.16
CA THR A 30 28.89 -6.93 4.40
C THR A 30 28.09 -7.35 5.64
N THR A 31 28.79 -7.54 6.76
CA THR A 31 28.17 -7.83 8.05
C THR A 31 27.58 -6.53 8.64
N ILE A 32 26.34 -6.60 9.10
CA ILE A 32 25.68 -5.48 9.80
C ILE A 32 26.00 -5.64 11.30
N PRO A 33 26.68 -4.65 11.94
CA PRO A 33 26.95 -4.69 13.36
C PRO A 33 25.65 -4.72 14.18
N GLU A 34 25.62 -5.47 15.28
CA GLU A 34 24.44 -5.63 16.13
C GLU A 34 23.86 -4.30 16.61
N LYS A 35 24.71 -3.33 16.96
CA LYS A 35 24.28 -1.98 17.36
C LYS A 35 23.48 -1.27 16.26
N VAL A 36 23.88 -1.44 15.00
CA VAL A 36 23.17 -0.83 13.84
C VAL A 36 21.86 -1.56 13.58
N GLN A 37 21.84 -2.88 13.77
CA GLN A 37 20.62 -3.67 13.63
C GLN A 37 19.59 -3.27 14.71
N GLN A 38 20.01 -3.10 15.97
CA GLN A 38 19.13 -2.61 17.04
C GLN A 38 18.59 -1.20 16.77
N GLN A 39 19.44 -0.31 16.21
CA GLN A 39 18.98 1.02 15.77
C GLN A 39 17.94 0.93 14.66
N ALA A 40 18.15 0.07 13.67
CA ALA A 40 17.21 -0.14 12.59
C ALA A 40 15.87 -0.68 13.10
N GLU A 41 15.90 -1.62 14.06
CA GLU A 41 14.69 -2.12 14.71
C GLU A 41 13.92 -1.05 15.49
N MET A 42 14.63 -0.17 16.21
CA MET A 42 13.98 0.96 16.89
C MET A 42 13.32 1.92 15.90
N LEU A 43 13.99 2.20 14.79
CA LEU A 43 13.43 3.06 13.72
C LEU A 43 12.21 2.42 13.07
N ALA A 44 12.25 1.10 12.80
CA ALA A 44 11.12 0.36 12.25
C ALA A 44 9.92 0.33 13.23
N LYS A 45 10.16 0.15 14.53
CA LYS A 45 9.12 0.25 15.58
C LYS A 45 8.49 1.65 15.66
N ALA A 46 9.23 2.68 15.25
CA ALA A 46 8.73 4.05 15.14
C ALA A 46 8.04 4.34 13.78
N GLY A 47 7.74 3.31 12.97
CA GLY A 47 7.05 3.47 11.68
C GLY A 47 7.94 3.99 10.56
N LYS A 48 9.28 3.86 10.69
CA LYS A 48 10.23 4.29 9.66
C LYS A 48 10.82 3.09 8.96
N THR A 49 11.09 3.21 7.66
CA THR A 49 11.76 2.17 6.88
C THR A 49 13.27 2.42 6.87
N PRO A 50 14.08 1.60 7.59
CA PRO A 50 15.53 1.75 7.59
C PRO A 50 16.12 1.21 6.28
N LEU A 51 16.89 2.05 5.59
CA LEU A 51 17.70 1.72 4.44
C LEU A 51 19.17 1.71 4.84
N PHE A 52 19.86 0.65 4.48
CA PHE A 52 21.28 0.46 4.78
C PHE A 52 22.12 0.83 3.56
N PHE A 53 23.30 1.37 3.81
CA PHE A 53 24.25 1.74 2.77
C PHE A 53 25.62 1.15 3.06
N ALA A 54 26.23 0.54 2.05
CA ALA A 54 27.56 -0.02 2.14
C ALA A 54 28.40 0.34 0.92
N ARG A 55 29.70 0.33 1.10
CA ARG A 55 30.71 0.50 0.06
C ARG A 55 31.67 -0.67 0.13
N ASP A 56 31.75 -1.43 -0.95
CA ASP A 56 32.45 -2.72 -0.97
C ASP A 56 32.02 -3.59 0.23
N ASN A 57 32.90 -3.95 1.13
CA ASN A 57 32.62 -4.77 2.30
C ASN A 57 32.43 -3.92 3.60
N GLN A 58 32.29 -2.59 3.49
CA GLN A 58 32.17 -1.70 4.63
C GLN A 58 30.76 -1.09 4.70
N LEU A 59 30.06 -1.30 5.82
CA LEU A 59 28.84 -0.59 6.12
C LEU A 59 29.14 0.89 6.38
N LEU A 60 28.44 1.78 5.66
CA LEU A 60 28.57 3.24 5.83
C LEU A 60 27.58 3.76 6.87
N GLY A 61 26.37 3.19 6.93
CA GLY A 61 25.34 3.61 7.87
C GLY A 61 23.93 3.25 7.43
N ILE A 62 22.96 3.84 8.14
CA ILE A 62 21.52 3.69 7.85
C ILE A 62 20.89 5.07 7.67
N ILE A 63 19.91 5.14 6.76
CA ILE A 63 19.00 6.27 6.59
C ILE A 63 17.59 5.74 6.80
N ALA A 64 16.81 6.37 7.67
CA ALA A 64 15.43 5.99 7.86
C ALA A 64 14.51 6.90 7.05
N VAL A 65 13.72 6.32 6.18
CA VAL A 65 12.66 6.99 5.44
C VAL A 65 11.35 6.76 6.18
N ALA A 66 10.56 7.82 6.35
CA ALA A 66 9.23 7.72 6.91
C ALA A 66 8.21 8.21 5.88
N ASP A 67 7.29 7.33 5.52
CA ASP A 67 6.08 7.78 4.85
C ASP A 67 5.19 8.45 5.89
N VAL A 68 4.80 9.69 5.60
CA VAL A 68 3.88 10.43 6.46
C VAL A 68 2.46 9.99 6.10
N LEU A 69 1.79 9.40 7.09
CA LEU A 69 0.37 9.10 6.95
C LEU A 69 -0.39 10.42 6.69
N LYS A 70 -1.19 10.47 5.62
CA LYS A 70 -2.01 11.65 5.35
C LYS A 70 -3.00 11.86 6.48
N GLU A 71 -3.16 13.09 6.95
CA GLU A 71 -3.98 13.44 8.12
C GLU A 71 -5.43 12.94 8.01
N GLU A 72 -5.96 12.91 6.79
CA GLU A 72 -7.32 12.46 6.52
C GLU A 72 -7.48 10.93 6.48
N SER A 73 -6.39 10.13 6.44
CA SER A 73 -6.49 8.68 6.28
C SER A 73 -7.20 7.99 7.45
N PRO A 74 -6.93 8.31 8.72
CA PRO A 74 -7.65 7.69 9.84
C PRO A 74 -9.15 7.97 9.81
N GLU A 75 -9.55 9.16 9.36
CA GLU A 75 -10.96 9.52 9.24
C GLU A 75 -11.65 8.72 8.12
N ALA A 76 -11.01 8.59 6.97
CA ALA A 76 -11.51 7.78 5.87
C ALA A 76 -11.71 6.31 6.29
N ILE A 77 -10.75 5.75 7.03
CA ILE A 77 -10.80 4.38 7.55
C ILE A 77 -11.99 4.21 8.52
N ARG A 78 -12.15 5.13 9.49
CA ARG A 78 -13.31 5.09 10.39
C ARG A 78 -14.65 5.15 9.66
N GLN A 79 -14.74 5.97 8.60
CA GLN A 79 -15.95 6.05 7.76
C GLN A 79 -16.24 4.73 7.05
N LEU A 80 -15.23 4.05 6.50
CA LEU A 80 -15.41 2.73 5.89
C LEU A 80 -15.85 1.68 6.91
N GLN A 81 -15.20 1.65 8.08
CA GLN A 81 -15.57 0.75 9.18
C GLN A 81 -17.00 0.99 9.68
N SER A 82 -17.45 2.27 9.77
CA SER A 82 -18.83 2.61 10.12
C SER A 82 -19.87 2.12 9.09
N MET A 83 -19.45 1.83 7.87
CA MET A 83 -20.29 1.23 6.82
C MET A 83 -20.29 -0.31 6.85
N GLY A 84 -19.62 -0.93 7.84
CA GLY A 84 -19.47 -2.38 7.97
C GLY A 84 -18.39 -2.97 7.05
N ILE A 85 -17.45 -2.14 6.56
CA ILE A 85 -16.37 -2.55 5.67
C ILE A 85 -15.11 -2.77 6.51
N GLN A 86 -14.51 -3.96 6.42
CA GLN A 86 -13.20 -4.23 7.00
C GLN A 86 -12.11 -3.60 6.12
N VAL A 87 -11.18 -2.88 6.75
CA VAL A 87 -10.10 -2.20 6.06
C VAL A 87 -8.79 -2.96 6.27
N VAL A 88 -8.20 -3.40 5.17
CA VAL A 88 -6.93 -4.14 5.15
C VAL A 88 -5.86 -3.28 4.49
N MET A 89 -4.76 -3.01 5.18
CA MET A 89 -3.58 -2.38 4.60
C MET A 89 -2.67 -3.44 3.98
N LEU A 90 -2.38 -3.30 2.69
CA LEU A 90 -1.50 -4.17 1.92
C LEU A 90 -0.27 -3.38 1.49
N THR A 91 0.92 -3.79 1.96
CA THR A 91 2.16 -3.05 1.72
C THR A 91 3.36 -3.94 1.49
N GLY A 92 4.35 -3.44 0.73
CA GLY A 92 5.67 -4.06 0.58
C GLY A 92 6.63 -3.79 1.74
N ASP A 93 6.27 -2.92 2.67
CA ASP A 93 7.11 -2.59 3.83
C ASP A 93 7.34 -3.80 4.74
N ASN A 94 8.38 -3.70 5.57
CA ASN A 94 8.62 -4.70 6.61
C ASN A 94 7.48 -4.70 7.64
N GLU A 95 7.29 -5.85 8.29
CA GLU A 95 6.16 -6.09 9.17
C GLU A 95 6.08 -5.11 10.35
N GLN A 96 7.22 -4.69 10.92
CA GLN A 96 7.26 -3.78 12.07
C GLN A 96 6.79 -2.37 11.68
N THR A 97 7.30 -1.84 10.56
CA THR A 97 6.89 -0.54 10.01
C THR A 97 5.41 -0.57 9.62
N ALA A 98 4.99 -1.60 8.90
CA ALA A 98 3.62 -1.76 8.45
C ALA A 98 2.63 -1.82 9.62
N ARG A 99 2.93 -2.58 10.67
CA ARG A 99 2.10 -2.66 11.89
C ARG A 99 2.02 -1.32 12.62
N ALA A 100 3.13 -0.56 12.70
CA ALA A 100 3.14 0.76 13.34
C ALA A 100 2.25 1.74 12.58
N ILE A 101 2.37 1.80 11.24
CA ILE A 101 1.55 2.65 10.37
C ILE A 101 0.09 2.20 10.41
N GLY A 102 -0.19 0.91 10.32
CA GLY A 102 -1.54 0.35 10.36
C GLY A 102 -2.27 0.67 11.66
N LYS A 103 -1.56 0.59 12.79
CA LYS A 103 -2.08 1.00 14.10
C LYS A 103 -2.39 2.50 14.16
N GLN A 104 -1.51 3.34 13.62
CA GLN A 104 -1.71 4.78 13.55
C GLN A 104 -2.88 5.15 12.63
N ALA A 105 -3.02 4.45 11.51
CA ALA A 105 -4.11 4.63 10.55
C ALA A 105 -5.45 4.08 11.07
N GLY A 106 -5.43 3.09 11.97
CA GLY A 106 -6.62 2.45 12.53
C GLY A 106 -7.23 1.37 11.64
N VAL A 107 -6.43 0.71 10.77
CA VAL A 107 -6.93 -0.39 9.93
C VAL A 107 -7.19 -1.65 10.75
N ASP A 108 -8.09 -2.52 10.27
CA ASP A 108 -8.45 -3.76 10.95
C ASP A 108 -7.37 -4.83 10.81
N HIS A 109 -6.73 -4.90 9.64
CA HIS A 109 -5.68 -5.87 9.34
C HIS A 109 -4.51 -5.25 8.56
N VAL A 110 -3.32 -5.82 8.75
CA VAL A 110 -2.12 -5.43 8.02
C VAL A 110 -1.51 -6.68 7.37
N ILE A 111 -1.25 -6.61 6.08
CA ILE A 111 -0.53 -7.63 5.31
C ILE A 111 0.73 -6.96 4.76
N ALA A 112 1.88 -7.28 5.35
CA ALA A 112 3.16 -6.66 5.09
C ALA A 112 4.07 -7.55 4.23
N GLY A 113 5.15 -6.96 3.69
CA GLY A 113 6.19 -7.69 2.95
C GLY A 113 5.71 -8.27 1.62
N VAL A 114 4.65 -7.72 1.05
CA VAL A 114 4.09 -8.21 -0.21
C VAL A 114 4.74 -7.50 -1.38
N LEU A 115 5.51 -8.25 -2.17
CA LEU A 115 6.09 -7.75 -3.41
C LEU A 115 4.98 -7.37 -4.41
N PRO A 116 5.27 -6.48 -5.38
CA PRO A 116 4.26 -6.05 -6.36
C PRO A 116 3.52 -7.21 -7.02
N ASP A 117 4.26 -8.23 -7.47
CA ASP A 117 3.69 -9.43 -8.13
C ASP A 117 2.86 -10.31 -7.17
N GLY A 118 3.04 -10.15 -5.86
CA GLY A 118 2.30 -10.90 -4.83
C GLY A 118 0.96 -10.27 -4.45
N LYS A 119 0.72 -9.00 -4.78
CA LYS A 119 -0.50 -8.29 -4.38
C LYS A 119 -1.76 -8.93 -4.97
N GLU A 120 -1.71 -9.33 -6.24
CA GLU A 120 -2.82 -10.04 -6.91
C GLU A 120 -3.20 -11.33 -6.17
N ALA A 121 -2.22 -12.13 -5.75
CA ALA A 121 -2.45 -13.37 -5.03
C ALA A 121 -3.12 -13.15 -3.66
N VAL A 122 -2.80 -12.03 -2.98
CA VAL A 122 -3.46 -11.63 -1.74
C VAL A 122 -4.91 -11.26 -2.00
N ILE A 123 -5.19 -10.43 -3.01
CA ILE A 123 -6.56 -10.06 -3.37
C ILE A 123 -7.39 -11.31 -3.68
N ARG A 124 -6.86 -12.25 -4.45
CA ARG A 124 -7.53 -13.53 -4.75
C ARG A 124 -7.89 -14.32 -3.50
N LYS A 125 -7.01 -14.35 -2.48
CA LYS A 125 -7.30 -15.02 -1.21
C LYS A 125 -8.40 -14.30 -0.42
N LEU A 126 -8.38 -12.97 -0.40
CA LEU A 126 -9.40 -12.18 0.27
C LEU A 126 -10.77 -12.30 -0.43
N SER A 127 -10.81 -12.35 -1.77
CA SER A 127 -12.05 -12.54 -2.54
C SER A 127 -12.72 -13.90 -2.30
N ALA A 128 -11.97 -14.90 -1.81
CA ALA A 128 -12.55 -16.17 -1.37
C ALA A 128 -13.31 -16.05 -0.04
N LEU A 129 -13.07 -15.01 0.74
CA LEU A 129 -13.71 -14.74 2.03
C LEU A 129 -14.90 -13.78 1.93
N GLY A 130 -14.93 -12.95 0.87
CA GLY A 130 -15.99 -11.97 0.66
C GLY A 130 -15.69 -11.02 -0.51
N LYS A 131 -16.54 -10.01 -0.71
CA LYS A 131 -16.33 -9.01 -1.74
C LYS A 131 -15.20 -8.06 -1.37
N VAL A 132 -14.30 -7.81 -2.33
CA VAL A 132 -13.08 -7.02 -2.14
C VAL A 132 -13.08 -5.82 -3.07
N ALA A 133 -12.91 -4.63 -2.49
CA ALA A 133 -12.52 -3.43 -3.22
C ALA A 133 -11.02 -3.18 -3.01
N MET A 134 -10.24 -3.09 -4.08
CA MET A 134 -8.83 -2.70 -4.04
C MET A 134 -8.71 -1.20 -4.32
N VAL A 135 -7.98 -0.50 -3.46
CA VAL A 135 -7.65 0.92 -3.65
C VAL A 135 -6.16 1.05 -3.86
N GLY A 136 -5.74 1.68 -4.94
CA GLY A 136 -4.33 1.87 -5.28
C GLY A 136 -4.09 3.12 -6.12
N ASP A 137 -2.84 3.56 -6.23
CA ASP A 137 -2.46 4.79 -6.92
C ASP A 137 -1.38 4.58 -8.00
N GLY A 138 -0.84 3.38 -8.15
CA GLY A 138 0.33 3.11 -8.97
C GLY A 138 0.21 1.99 -9.97
N ILE A 139 1.18 1.97 -10.90
CA ILE A 139 1.37 0.91 -11.91
C ILE A 139 1.48 -0.47 -11.25
N ASN A 140 2.15 -0.53 -10.10
CA ASN A 140 2.38 -1.77 -9.36
C ASN A 140 1.11 -2.38 -8.76
N ASP A 141 0.02 -1.62 -8.70
CA ASP A 141 -1.27 -2.05 -8.18
C ASP A 141 -2.22 -2.53 -9.27
N ALA A 142 -1.92 -2.28 -10.54
CA ALA A 142 -2.81 -2.60 -11.66
C ALA A 142 -3.28 -4.08 -11.69
N PRO A 143 -2.42 -5.10 -11.47
CA PRO A 143 -2.88 -6.49 -11.41
C PRO A 143 -3.83 -6.76 -10.22
N ALA A 144 -3.61 -6.09 -9.09
CA ALA A 144 -4.47 -6.22 -7.92
C ALA A 144 -5.80 -5.48 -8.07
N LEU A 145 -5.80 -4.29 -8.72
CA LEU A 145 -7.00 -3.53 -9.08
C LEU A 145 -7.91 -4.34 -9.99
N THR A 146 -7.35 -4.89 -11.08
CA THR A 146 -8.11 -5.73 -12.04
C THR A 146 -8.63 -7.02 -11.39
N ARG A 147 -7.92 -7.57 -10.39
CA ARG A 147 -8.29 -8.83 -9.73
C ARG A 147 -9.40 -8.68 -8.71
N ALA A 148 -9.55 -7.52 -8.10
CA ALA A 148 -10.57 -7.24 -7.10
C ALA A 148 -12.00 -7.29 -7.70
N ASP A 149 -13.02 -7.40 -6.86
CA ASP A 149 -14.42 -7.25 -7.31
C ASP A 149 -14.70 -5.80 -7.76
N ILE A 150 -13.97 -4.82 -7.18
CA ILE A 150 -13.98 -3.42 -7.59
C ILE A 150 -12.55 -2.89 -7.43
N GLY A 151 -11.96 -2.38 -8.53
CA GLY A 151 -10.72 -1.63 -8.52
C GLY A 151 -10.99 -0.13 -8.44
N ILE A 152 -10.34 0.56 -7.50
CA ILE A 152 -10.47 2.00 -7.30
C ILE A 152 -9.08 2.63 -7.40
N ALA A 153 -8.83 3.41 -8.44
CA ALA A 153 -7.63 4.23 -8.57
C ALA A 153 -7.82 5.57 -7.88
N ILE A 154 -6.84 6.02 -7.08
CA ILE A 154 -6.84 7.32 -6.42
C ILE A 154 -5.68 8.20 -6.90
N GLY A 155 -5.96 9.52 -7.04
CA GLY A 155 -4.99 10.48 -7.56
C GLY A 155 -4.99 10.54 -9.08
N ALA A 156 -4.19 11.44 -9.64
CA ALA A 156 -3.89 11.47 -11.06
C ALA A 156 -2.94 10.30 -11.37
N GLY A 157 -3.47 9.08 -11.19
CA GLY A 157 -2.74 7.83 -11.38
C GLY A 157 -2.12 7.78 -12.78
N THR A 158 -1.16 6.90 -12.95
CA THR A 158 -0.63 6.58 -14.27
C THR A 158 -1.76 6.02 -15.15
N ASP A 159 -1.69 6.26 -16.45
CA ASP A 159 -2.66 5.75 -17.41
C ASP A 159 -2.96 4.25 -17.19
N VAL A 160 -1.94 3.48 -16.81
CA VAL A 160 -2.06 2.04 -16.50
C VAL A 160 -2.96 1.74 -15.30
N ALA A 161 -2.91 2.56 -14.23
CA ALA A 161 -3.78 2.37 -13.06
C ALA A 161 -5.21 2.79 -13.38
N ILE A 162 -5.38 3.82 -14.23
CA ILE A 162 -6.69 4.28 -14.71
C ILE A 162 -7.35 3.19 -15.56
N ASP A 163 -6.62 2.56 -16.47
CA ASP A 163 -7.13 1.50 -17.34
C ASP A 163 -7.46 0.20 -16.57
N ALA A 164 -6.81 -0.01 -15.42
CA ALA A 164 -7.02 -1.20 -14.58
C ALA A 164 -8.14 -1.06 -13.55
N ALA A 165 -8.69 0.13 -13.35
CA ALA A 165 -9.65 0.42 -12.29
C ALA A 165 -11.08 0.60 -12.83
N ASP A 166 -12.08 0.13 -12.06
CA ASP A 166 -13.50 0.37 -12.36
C ASP A 166 -13.93 1.79 -11.97
N VAL A 167 -13.27 2.38 -11.00
CA VAL A 167 -13.54 3.72 -10.48
C VAL A 167 -12.25 4.52 -10.38
N VAL A 168 -12.25 5.74 -10.92
CA VAL A 168 -11.10 6.64 -10.83
C VAL A 168 -11.48 7.86 -10.00
N LEU A 169 -10.78 8.08 -8.89
CA LEU A 169 -10.93 9.24 -8.02
C LEU A 169 -9.79 10.23 -8.31
N MET A 170 -10.13 11.35 -8.91
CA MET A 170 -9.16 12.32 -9.44
C MET A 170 -8.25 12.96 -8.41
N LYS A 171 -8.67 12.98 -7.14
CA LYS A 171 -7.89 13.54 -6.04
C LYS A 171 -7.19 12.42 -5.27
N SER A 172 -5.92 12.65 -4.88
CA SER A 172 -5.17 11.70 -4.06
C SER A 172 -5.58 11.78 -2.58
N ARG A 173 -6.89 11.59 -2.30
CA ARG A 173 -7.47 11.63 -0.95
C ARG A 173 -8.26 10.36 -0.67
N LEU A 174 -7.89 9.68 0.42
CA LEU A 174 -8.56 8.45 0.81
C LEU A 174 -10.04 8.69 1.21
N THR A 175 -10.37 9.89 1.68
CA THR A 175 -11.75 10.30 2.04
C THR A 175 -12.73 10.27 0.86
N ASP A 176 -12.23 10.33 -0.36
CA ASP A 176 -13.08 10.25 -1.56
C ASP A 176 -13.61 8.81 -1.79
N VAL A 177 -12.93 7.77 -1.26
CA VAL A 177 -13.39 6.37 -1.33
C VAL A 177 -14.71 6.16 -0.57
N PRO A 178 -14.83 6.45 0.74
CA PRO A 178 -16.11 6.34 1.43
C PRO A 178 -17.17 7.26 0.84
N ALA A 179 -16.81 8.41 0.27
CA ALA A 179 -17.75 9.29 -0.41
C ALA A 179 -18.32 8.64 -1.68
N ALA A 180 -17.50 8.02 -2.52
CA ALA A 180 -17.92 7.28 -3.70
C ALA A 180 -18.85 6.11 -3.36
N ILE A 181 -18.55 5.35 -2.29
CA ILE A 181 -19.41 4.25 -1.82
C ILE A 181 -20.78 4.78 -1.36
N ARG A 182 -20.80 5.90 -0.60
CA ARG A 182 -22.08 6.52 -0.20
C ARG A 182 -22.90 6.98 -1.41
N LEU A 183 -22.24 7.61 -2.38
CA LEU A 183 -22.89 8.05 -3.61
C LEU A 183 -23.50 6.89 -4.38
N SER A 184 -22.76 5.80 -4.57
CA SER A 184 -23.24 4.59 -5.23
C SER A 184 -24.45 3.98 -4.51
N ARG A 185 -24.40 3.86 -3.17
CA ARG A 185 -25.54 3.37 -2.37
C ARG A 185 -26.76 4.26 -2.48
N ALA A 186 -26.58 5.59 -2.51
CA ALA A 186 -27.68 6.54 -2.69
C ALA A 186 -28.31 6.46 -4.08
N ALA A 187 -27.48 6.33 -5.12
CA ALA A 187 -27.94 6.15 -6.49
C ALA A 187 -28.75 4.85 -6.66
N LEU A 188 -28.28 3.73 -6.12
CA LEU A 188 -29.00 2.46 -6.14
C LEU A 188 -30.34 2.55 -5.40
N ARG A 189 -30.39 3.21 -4.24
CA ARG A 189 -31.65 3.44 -3.54
C ARG A 189 -32.64 4.22 -4.39
N ASN A 190 -32.21 5.30 -5.01
CA ASN A 190 -33.04 6.12 -5.89
C ASN A 190 -33.58 5.30 -7.10
N ILE A 191 -32.73 4.47 -7.70
CA ILE A 191 -33.15 3.55 -8.79
C ILE A 191 -34.23 2.59 -8.29
N HIS A 192 -34.05 1.96 -7.13
CA HIS A 192 -35.06 1.04 -6.56
C HIS A 192 -36.37 1.74 -6.24
N GLU A 193 -36.32 2.95 -5.67
CA GLU A 193 -37.51 3.76 -5.40
C GLU A 193 -38.26 4.11 -6.70
N ASN A 194 -37.53 4.54 -7.72
CA ASN A 194 -38.12 4.86 -9.02
C ASN A 194 -38.76 3.64 -9.69
N LEU A 195 -38.10 2.48 -9.66
CA LEU A 195 -38.66 1.24 -10.19
C LEU A 195 -39.91 0.80 -9.40
N PHE A 196 -39.88 0.90 -8.07
CA PHE A 196 -41.04 0.58 -7.25
C PHE A 196 -42.25 1.43 -7.62
N TRP A 197 -42.09 2.74 -7.78
CA TRP A 197 -43.17 3.62 -8.20
C TRP A 197 -43.65 3.35 -9.62
N ALA A 198 -42.72 3.05 -10.54
CA ALA A 198 -43.07 2.68 -11.92
C ALA A 198 -43.96 1.43 -11.98
N PHE A 199 -43.67 0.40 -11.13
CA PHE A 199 -44.49 -0.82 -11.07
C PHE A 199 -45.84 -0.62 -10.39
N ILE A 200 -45.95 0.31 -9.42
CA ILE A 200 -47.25 0.60 -8.76
C ILE A 200 -48.21 1.36 -9.69
N TYR A 201 -47.66 2.28 -10.51
CA TYR A 201 -48.49 3.11 -11.40
C TYR A 201 -48.90 2.40 -12.71
N ASN A 202 -48.35 1.24 -12.99
CA ASN A 202 -48.65 0.48 -14.21
C ASN A 202 -49.51 -0.75 -13.88
#